data_26628cab27dfbd97363345ae4708f485
#
_entry.id   26628cab27dfbd97363345ae4708f485
#
_cell.length_a   1.000
_cell.length_b   1.000
_cell.length_c   1.000
_cell.angle_alpha   90.00
_cell.angle_beta   90.00
_cell.angle_gamma   90.00
#
_symmetry.space_group_name_H-M   'P 1'
#
loop_
_entity.id
_entity.type
_entity.pdbx_description
1 polymer ?
#
loop_
_entity_poly.entity_id
_entity_poly.type
_entity_poly.pdbx_seq_one_letter_code
_entity_poly.pdbx_strand_id
1 'polypeptide(L)'
;MNYFVTGATGFIGKRLVAKLLARPEATVYFLTRAVEQSHLQDLYEYWGCEASRAIPIVGDLTQAELGVSKADIRKLKGKIEHFFHLAAIYDLKASAEDQQRANVDGTRNTVRLAEEIGAGHFHLVSSIASAGLFEGLFREDMFDEAENLDNPYFRTKHDSEGIVRKECRIPWRIFRPAIVVGDSRTGEMDKIDGPYYFFKLIQKMRRMFPSWMPTIGIEGGRINVVPVDFVVAAMDHIAHLENEDGNCFHLTDPTPMRVGDLLNTFARAAHAPEMALRINAALLGFIPRSMRKAMFALTPVRRIRSAVMKDLGLPDDILDFVNYPTRFDCRETQRALKGSGIAVPPLDSYAWRLWDYWERHLDPDLFIDRTLRGQVEGKVVLVTGGSSGIGKATIRKLAEAGAIAVTIARDAQALEAVRKEFESAGLRLITHAVDVADTQQCEAFVKFMNEEHGGVDIL
;
A
#
# COMPACT_ATOMS: atom_id res chain seq x y z
N MET A 1 4.65 31.22 -12.76
CA MET A 1 3.52 30.27 -12.91
C MET A 1 3.14 29.73 -11.56
N ASN A 2 1.86 29.75 -11.22
CA ASN A 2 1.37 29.35 -9.90
C ASN A 2 0.53 28.09 -9.99
N TYR A 3 0.81 27.16 -9.12
CA TYR A 3 0.16 25.87 -9.03
C TYR A 3 -0.59 25.72 -7.71
N PHE A 4 -1.69 24.98 -7.72
CA PHE A 4 -2.31 24.49 -6.50
C PHE A 4 -2.31 22.96 -6.53
N VAL A 5 -1.86 22.31 -5.46
CA VAL A 5 -1.72 20.84 -5.42
C VAL A 5 -2.38 20.28 -4.17
N THR A 6 -3.38 19.40 -4.35
CA THR A 6 -3.85 18.53 -3.25
C THR A 6 -3.09 17.21 -3.27
N GLY A 7 -2.81 16.64 -2.10
CA GLY A 7 -2.02 15.41 -2.02
C GLY A 7 -0.52 15.61 -2.27
N ALA A 8 0.00 16.82 -2.08
CA ALA A 8 1.39 17.20 -2.29
C ALA A 8 2.40 16.40 -1.43
N THR A 9 1.97 15.88 -0.29
CA THR A 9 2.80 15.09 0.62
C THR A 9 2.81 13.58 0.30
N GLY A 10 1.94 13.15 -0.62
CA GLY A 10 1.85 11.76 -1.04
C GLY A 10 2.93 11.35 -2.04
N PHE A 11 3.00 10.06 -2.34
CA PHE A 11 4.05 9.44 -3.17
C PHE A 11 4.26 10.11 -4.54
N ILE A 12 3.18 10.32 -5.30
CA ILE A 12 3.24 11.02 -6.59
C ILE A 12 3.36 12.53 -6.35
N GLY A 13 2.59 13.06 -5.39
CA GLY A 13 2.46 14.51 -5.18
C GLY A 13 3.76 15.18 -4.79
N LYS A 14 4.55 14.60 -3.87
CA LYS A 14 5.82 15.21 -3.45
C LYS A 14 6.82 15.32 -4.62
N ARG A 15 6.81 14.34 -5.53
CA ARG A 15 7.67 14.33 -6.73
C ARG A 15 7.15 15.28 -7.80
N LEU A 16 5.83 15.40 -7.94
CA LEU A 16 5.23 16.39 -8.84
C LEU A 16 5.58 17.80 -8.37
N VAL A 17 5.43 18.11 -7.08
CA VAL A 17 5.80 19.42 -6.52
C VAL A 17 7.27 19.74 -6.78
N ALA A 18 8.18 18.77 -6.54
CA ALA A 18 9.60 18.95 -6.88
C ALA A 18 9.81 19.27 -8.36
N LYS A 19 9.09 18.57 -9.24
CA LYS A 19 9.16 18.80 -10.70
C LYS A 19 8.64 20.18 -11.09
N LEU A 20 7.52 20.62 -10.52
CA LEU A 20 6.95 21.94 -10.78
C LEU A 20 7.87 23.06 -10.29
N LEU A 21 8.45 22.91 -9.09
CA LEU A 21 9.39 23.86 -8.50
C LEU A 21 10.76 23.92 -9.20
N ALA A 22 11.08 22.97 -10.07
CA ALA A 22 12.28 23.04 -10.91
C ALA A 22 12.25 24.24 -11.88
N ARG A 23 11.06 24.82 -12.14
CA ARG A 23 10.92 26.10 -12.86
C ARG A 23 11.25 27.24 -11.89
N PRO A 24 12.21 28.14 -12.20
CA PRO A 24 12.67 29.20 -11.27
C PRO A 24 11.54 30.10 -10.75
N GLU A 25 10.60 30.46 -11.62
CA GLU A 25 9.49 31.37 -11.33
C GLU A 25 8.23 30.65 -10.81
N ALA A 26 8.31 29.36 -10.51
CA ALA A 26 7.16 28.61 -10.04
C ALA A 26 6.90 28.83 -8.55
N THR A 27 5.63 28.99 -8.21
CA THR A 27 5.13 28.93 -6.83
C THR A 27 4.08 27.84 -6.74
N VAL A 28 4.21 26.96 -5.75
CA VAL A 28 3.26 25.88 -5.49
C VAL A 28 2.53 26.12 -4.19
N TYR A 29 1.23 26.31 -4.26
CA TYR A 29 0.34 26.28 -3.10
C TYR A 29 -0.10 24.86 -2.91
N PHE A 30 -0.06 24.32 -1.70
CA PHE A 30 -0.43 22.93 -1.47
C PHE A 30 -1.35 22.77 -0.26
N LEU A 31 -2.40 21.97 -0.47
CA LEU A 31 -3.35 21.67 0.59
C LEU A 31 -2.72 20.71 1.60
N THR A 32 -2.78 21.07 2.87
CA THR A 32 -2.34 20.22 3.97
C THR A 32 -3.26 20.38 5.18
N ARG A 33 -3.42 19.30 5.95
CA ARG A 33 -3.99 19.42 7.29
C ARG A 33 -2.99 20.17 8.17
N ALA A 34 -3.42 20.70 9.32
CA ALA A 34 -2.49 21.35 10.25
C ALA A 34 -1.31 20.42 10.55
N VAL A 35 -0.10 20.84 10.20
CA VAL A 35 1.12 20.02 10.26
C VAL A 35 2.11 20.69 11.20
N GLU A 36 2.85 19.86 11.93
CA GLU A 36 3.99 20.33 12.73
C GLU A 36 5.05 20.98 11.83
N GLN A 37 5.68 22.01 12.35
CA GLN A 37 6.66 22.81 11.61
C GLN A 37 7.88 21.98 11.14
N SER A 38 8.25 20.95 11.92
CA SER A 38 9.30 19.98 11.56
C SER A 38 9.01 19.26 10.24
N HIS A 39 7.79 18.77 10.07
CA HIS A 39 7.40 18.05 8.87
C HIS A 39 7.36 18.95 7.61
N LEU A 40 7.02 20.22 7.77
CA LEU A 40 7.11 21.19 6.67
C LEU A 40 8.58 21.43 6.27
N GLN A 41 9.49 21.46 7.24
CA GLN A 41 10.92 21.62 6.97
C GLN A 41 11.47 20.44 6.16
N ASP A 42 11.11 19.20 6.53
CA ASP A 42 11.50 18.02 5.77
C ASP A 42 11.03 18.06 4.31
N LEU A 43 9.82 18.60 4.07
CA LEU A 43 9.29 18.78 2.72
C LEU A 43 10.07 19.84 1.94
N TYR A 44 10.40 20.98 2.54
CA TYR A 44 11.20 22.01 1.89
C TYR A 44 12.61 21.50 1.53
N GLU A 45 13.23 20.74 2.41
CA GLU A 45 14.50 20.07 2.15
C GLU A 45 14.39 19.07 0.99
N TYR A 46 13.35 18.23 0.99
CA TYR A 46 13.09 17.31 -0.11
C TYR A 46 12.90 18.02 -1.44
N TRP A 47 12.17 19.14 -1.46
CA TRP A 47 11.92 19.95 -2.67
C TRP A 47 13.09 20.85 -3.04
N GLY A 48 14.07 21.04 -2.17
CA GLY A 48 15.19 21.93 -2.39
C GLY A 48 14.76 23.37 -2.60
N CYS A 49 13.73 23.85 -1.88
CA CYS A 49 13.17 25.17 -2.07
C CYS A 49 12.93 25.92 -0.75
N GLU A 50 12.83 27.24 -0.83
CA GLU A 50 12.42 28.08 0.28
C GLU A 50 10.90 28.03 0.49
N ALA A 51 10.45 28.28 1.74
CA ALA A 51 9.04 28.36 2.10
C ALA A 51 8.22 29.39 1.30
N SER A 52 8.88 30.38 0.72
CA SER A 52 8.27 31.39 -0.17
C SER A 52 7.77 30.80 -1.50
N ARG A 53 8.33 29.66 -1.93
CA ARG A 53 7.99 29.02 -3.19
C ARG A 53 7.04 27.82 -3.06
N ALA A 54 6.97 27.21 -1.87
CA ALA A 54 6.03 26.14 -1.55
C ALA A 54 5.20 26.56 -0.34
N ILE A 55 3.97 27.03 -0.59
CA ILE A 55 3.13 27.69 0.40
C ILE A 55 2.03 26.75 0.88
N PRO A 56 2.03 26.33 2.15
CA PRO A 56 0.98 25.47 2.68
C PRO A 56 -0.34 26.25 2.83
N ILE A 57 -1.42 25.62 2.42
CA ILE A 57 -2.80 26.07 2.64
C ILE A 57 -3.47 25.03 3.53
N VAL A 58 -3.90 25.47 4.71
CA VAL A 58 -4.56 24.57 5.67
C VAL A 58 -5.98 24.26 5.20
N GLY A 59 -6.30 22.96 5.16
CA GLY A 59 -7.64 22.51 4.77
C GLY A 59 -7.81 21.00 4.83
N ASP A 60 -9.01 20.54 4.52
CA ASP A 60 -9.42 19.14 4.55
C ASP A 60 -10.39 18.83 3.40
N LEU A 61 -10.11 17.77 2.64
CA LEU A 61 -10.92 17.34 1.49
C LEU A 61 -12.40 17.10 1.82
N THR A 62 -12.67 16.67 3.04
CA THR A 62 -14.03 16.32 3.48
C THR A 62 -14.90 17.51 3.82
N GLN A 63 -14.33 18.72 3.83
CA GLN A 63 -15.04 19.96 4.15
C GLN A 63 -15.42 20.74 2.90
N ALA A 64 -16.52 21.50 2.98
CA ALA A 64 -16.89 22.44 1.92
C ALA A 64 -15.73 23.43 1.67
N GLU A 65 -15.50 23.77 0.39
CA GLU A 65 -14.38 24.63 -0.03
C GLU A 65 -13.02 24.16 0.54
N LEU A 66 -12.90 22.84 0.79
CA LEU A 66 -11.77 22.18 1.44
C LEU A 66 -11.43 22.74 2.83
N GLY A 67 -12.36 23.44 3.51
CA GLY A 67 -12.09 24.10 4.78
C GLY A 67 -11.07 25.24 4.69
N VAL A 68 -10.73 25.68 3.49
CA VAL A 68 -9.77 26.78 3.25
C VAL A 68 -10.36 28.10 3.73
N SER A 69 -9.54 28.90 4.41
CA SER A 69 -9.97 30.17 4.95
C SER A 69 -10.40 31.16 3.83
N LYS A 70 -11.42 31.98 4.09
CA LYS A 70 -11.84 33.03 3.13
C LYS A 70 -10.72 34.03 2.81
N ALA A 71 -9.74 34.17 3.70
CA ALA A 71 -8.57 35.00 3.47
C ALA A 71 -7.64 34.37 2.41
N ASP A 72 -7.42 33.05 2.51
CA ASP A 72 -6.58 32.34 1.55
C ASP A 72 -7.28 32.18 0.20
N ILE A 73 -8.60 31.92 0.17
CA ILE A 73 -9.38 31.92 -1.08
C ILE A 73 -9.21 33.26 -1.81
N ARG A 74 -9.33 34.39 -1.09
CA ARG A 74 -9.09 35.74 -1.69
C ARG A 74 -7.68 35.93 -2.19
N LYS A 75 -6.66 35.38 -1.51
CA LYS A 75 -5.26 35.45 -1.96
C LYS A 75 -5.01 34.65 -3.23
N LEU A 76 -5.69 33.51 -3.39
CA LEU A 76 -5.53 32.60 -4.51
C LEU A 76 -6.31 33.01 -5.74
N LYS A 77 -7.36 33.82 -5.58
CA LYS A 77 -8.29 34.20 -6.64
C LYS A 77 -7.58 34.84 -7.84
N GLY A 78 -7.77 34.21 -9.01
CA GLY A 78 -7.19 34.63 -10.29
C GLY A 78 -5.68 34.46 -10.42
N LYS A 79 -5.04 33.69 -9.52
CA LYS A 79 -3.58 33.50 -9.54
C LYS A 79 -3.15 32.11 -9.97
N ILE A 80 -4.01 31.11 -9.85
CA ILE A 80 -3.66 29.71 -10.07
C ILE A 80 -3.86 29.36 -11.55
N GLU A 81 -2.78 29.07 -12.25
CA GLU A 81 -2.83 28.63 -13.64
C GLU A 81 -3.20 27.14 -13.76
N HIS A 82 -2.64 26.30 -12.88
CA HIS A 82 -2.89 24.86 -12.88
C HIS A 82 -3.24 24.35 -11.49
N PHE A 83 -4.36 23.68 -11.38
CA PHE A 83 -4.82 23.04 -10.16
C PHE A 83 -4.71 21.52 -10.29
N PHE A 84 -3.82 20.86 -9.53
CA PHE A 84 -3.62 19.42 -9.53
C PHE A 84 -4.33 18.77 -8.33
N HIS A 85 -5.25 17.86 -8.60
CA HIS A 85 -5.94 17.09 -7.59
C HIS A 85 -5.44 15.63 -7.57
N LEU A 86 -4.53 15.35 -6.61
CA LEU A 86 -3.95 14.02 -6.39
C LEU A 86 -4.44 13.37 -5.10
N ALA A 87 -4.98 14.17 -4.18
CA ALA A 87 -5.39 13.67 -2.88
C ALA A 87 -6.55 12.68 -3.03
N ALA A 88 -6.33 11.47 -2.53
CA ALA A 88 -7.33 10.41 -2.44
C ALA A 88 -6.94 9.45 -1.33
N ILE A 89 -7.91 8.78 -0.71
CA ILE A 89 -7.64 7.62 0.12
C ILE A 89 -7.42 6.44 -0.82
N TYR A 90 -6.19 5.92 -0.80
CA TYR A 90 -5.79 4.67 -1.40
C TYR A 90 -5.39 3.70 -0.28
N ASP A 91 -6.38 3.18 0.43
CA ASP A 91 -6.20 2.12 1.40
C ASP A 91 -7.33 1.10 1.19
N LEU A 92 -6.96 -0.10 0.78
CA LEU A 92 -7.92 -1.21 0.60
C LEU A 92 -8.62 -1.61 1.90
N LYS A 93 -8.09 -1.19 3.06
CA LYS A 93 -8.68 -1.43 4.38
C LYS A 93 -9.61 -0.30 4.83
N ALA A 94 -9.60 0.85 4.15
CA ALA A 94 -10.50 1.95 4.48
C ALA A 94 -11.96 1.56 4.20
N SER A 95 -12.88 2.03 5.04
CA SER A 95 -14.30 1.79 4.84
C SER A 95 -14.79 2.38 3.51
N ALA A 96 -15.82 1.78 2.91
CA ALA A 96 -16.43 2.32 1.68
C ALA A 96 -16.94 3.76 1.89
N GLU A 97 -17.44 4.08 3.09
CA GLU A 97 -17.93 5.41 3.46
C GLU A 97 -16.81 6.45 3.51
N ASP A 98 -15.65 6.09 4.10
CA ASP A 98 -14.50 6.98 4.16
C ASP A 98 -13.92 7.23 2.76
N GLN A 99 -13.86 6.18 1.92
CA GLN A 99 -13.45 6.32 0.52
C GLN A 99 -14.43 7.20 -0.27
N GLN A 100 -15.75 7.03 -0.09
CA GLN A 100 -16.76 7.87 -0.72
C GLN A 100 -16.58 9.32 -0.32
N ARG A 101 -16.49 9.60 0.97
CA ARG A 101 -16.38 10.96 1.52
C ARG A 101 -15.09 11.66 1.08
N ALA A 102 -13.96 10.96 1.12
CA ALA A 102 -12.67 11.57 0.77
C ALA A 102 -12.45 11.64 -0.75
N ASN A 103 -12.80 10.59 -1.50
CA ASN A 103 -12.48 10.53 -2.92
C ASN A 103 -13.57 11.22 -3.77
N VAL A 104 -14.84 10.97 -3.52
CA VAL A 104 -15.94 11.47 -4.35
C VAL A 104 -16.35 12.87 -3.89
N ASP A 105 -16.78 13.01 -2.62
CA ASP A 105 -17.18 14.33 -2.12
C ASP A 105 -15.99 15.29 -2.04
N GLY A 106 -14.81 14.77 -1.68
CA GLY A 106 -13.56 15.52 -1.72
C GLY A 106 -13.21 16.05 -3.11
N THR A 107 -13.41 15.27 -4.16
CA THR A 107 -13.23 15.74 -5.55
C THR A 107 -14.23 16.85 -5.89
N ARG A 108 -15.51 16.69 -5.51
CA ARG A 108 -16.52 17.74 -5.73
C ARG A 108 -16.17 19.03 -5.01
N ASN A 109 -15.75 18.95 -3.76
CA ASN A 109 -15.30 20.12 -2.99
C ASN A 109 -14.07 20.78 -3.64
N THR A 110 -13.17 19.96 -4.19
CA THR A 110 -11.96 20.44 -4.88
C THR A 110 -12.29 21.17 -6.18
N VAL A 111 -13.19 20.64 -6.99
CA VAL A 111 -13.68 21.30 -8.21
C VAL A 111 -14.31 22.66 -7.88
N ARG A 112 -15.18 22.71 -6.85
CA ARG A 112 -15.80 23.96 -6.40
C ARG A 112 -14.77 25.02 -5.96
N LEU A 113 -13.77 24.62 -5.18
CA LEU A 113 -12.68 25.55 -4.80
C LEU A 113 -11.92 26.03 -6.04
N ALA A 114 -11.57 25.13 -6.96
CA ALA A 114 -10.83 25.50 -8.17
C ALA A 114 -11.62 26.52 -9.02
N GLU A 115 -12.93 26.35 -9.13
CA GLU A 115 -13.82 27.31 -9.80
C GLU A 115 -13.90 28.64 -9.05
N GLU A 116 -14.06 28.61 -7.72
CA GLU A 116 -14.17 29.81 -6.89
C GLU A 116 -12.92 30.68 -6.94
N ILE A 117 -11.76 30.06 -6.93
CA ILE A 117 -10.49 30.81 -7.07
C ILE A 117 -10.17 31.17 -8.52
N GLY A 118 -10.95 30.71 -9.50
CA GLY A 118 -10.74 30.98 -10.91
C GLY A 118 -9.45 30.38 -11.44
N ALA A 119 -9.20 29.09 -11.14
CA ALA A 119 -8.06 28.36 -11.67
C ALA A 119 -8.14 28.22 -13.20
N GLY A 120 -7.00 28.31 -13.89
CA GLY A 120 -6.96 28.21 -15.36
C GLY A 120 -7.27 26.81 -15.89
N HIS A 121 -6.67 25.78 -15.27
CA HIS A 121 -6.85 24.37 -15.65
C HIS A 121 -6.99 23.48 -14.41
N PHE A 122 -7.81 22.45 -14.50
CA PHE A 122 -7.99 21.45 -13.47
C PHE A 122 -7.44 20.09 -13.94
N HIS A 123 -6.55 19.49 -13.16
CA HIS A 123 -5.91 18.22 -13.46
C HIS A 123 -6.28 17.17 -12.41
N LEU A 124 -7.10 16.19 -12.78
CA LEU A 124 -7.45 15.08 -11.91
C LEU A 124 -6.45 13.93 -12.08
N VAL A 125 -5.89 13.44 -11.00
CA VAL A 125 -5.16 12.17 -10.98
C VAL A 125 -6.10 11.05 -10.54
N SER A 126 -6.68 10.39 -11.53
CA SER A 126 -7.54 9.21 -11.38
C SER A 126 -6.69 7.92 -11.28
N SER A 127 -7.11 6.86 -11.91
CA SER A 127 -6.39 5.57 -12.02
C SER A 127 -6.98 4.76 -13.17
N ILE A 128 -6.23 3.84 -13.74
CA ILE A 128 -6.79 2.81 -14.63
C ILE A 128 -7.90 1.98 -13.96
N ALA A 129 -7.93 1.95 -12.63
CA ALA A 129 -8.97 1.31 -11.84
C ALA A 129 -10.39 1.88 -12.08
N SER A 130 -10.51 3.11 -12.63
CA SER A 130 -11.79 3.71 -13.01
C SER A 130 -12.52 2.94 -14.11
N ALA A 131 -11.84 2.06 -14.86
CA ALA A 131 -12.44 1.14 -15.82
C ALA A 131 -13.18 -0.04 -15.18
N GLY A 132 -13.03 -0.26 -13.87
CA GLY A 132 -13.52 -1.44 -13.20
C GLY A 132 -12.84 -2.72 -13.73
N LEU A 133 -13.64 -3.77 -13.95
CA LEU A 133 -13.19 -5.03 -14.54
C LEU A 133 -13.72 -5.18 -15.99
N PHE A 134 -13.62 -4.12 -16.77
CA PHE A 134 -14.03 -4.12 -18.18
C PHE A 134 -13.26 -5.22 -18.96
N GLU A 135 -13.99 -6.03 -19.72
CA GLU A 135 -13.38 -7.09 -20.52
C GLU A 135 -12.98 -6.58 -21.91
N GLY A 136 -11.70 -6.39 -22.16
CA GLY A 136 -11.20 -5.97 -23.47
C GLY A 136 -10.19 -4.84 -23.45
N LEU A 137 -10.20 -4.00 -24.49
CA LEU A 137 -9.33 -2.83 -24.63
C LEU A 137 -10.07 -1.56 -24.23
N PHE A 138 -9.76 -1.03 -23.05
CA PHE A 138 -10.29 0.24 -22.54
C PHE A 138 -9.48 1.40 -23.10
N ARG A 139 -10.14 2.27 -23.88
CA ARG A 139 -9.49 3.43 -24.52
C ARG A 139 -9.55 4.65 -23.60
N GLU A 140 -8.72 5.65 -23.94
CA GLU A 140 -8.63 6.89 -23.17
C GLU A 140 -9.92 7.73 -23.23
N ASP A 141 -10.68 7.64 -24.33
CA ASP A 141 -11.98 8.31 -24.51
C ASP A 141 -13.14 7.61 -23.78
N MET A 142 -12.97 6.35 -23.36
CA MET A 142 -14.02 5.57 -22.69
C MET A 142 -14.18 5.99 -21.22
N PHE A 143 -15.42 5.99 -20.77
CA PHE A 143 -15.79 6.28 -19.38
C PHE A 143 -17.05 5.51 -18.97
N ASP A 144 -18.16 5.70 -19.68
CA ASP A 144 -19.45 5.09 -19.34
C ASP A 144 -19.46 3.55 -19.57
N GLU A 145 -18.48 3.03 -20.30
CA GLU A 145 -18.29 1.62 -20.56
C GLU A 145 -17.62 0.85 -19.41
N ALA A 146 -17.28 1.51 -18.30
CA ALA A 146 -16.71 0.84 -17.12
C ALA A 146 -17.64 -0.25 -16.58
N GLU A 147 -17.06 -1.40 -16.21
CA GLU A 147 -17.83 -2.57 -15.76
C GLU A 147 -17.37 -3.08 -14.40
N ASN A 148 -18.29 -3.74 -13.66
CA ASN A 148 -17.96 -4.41 -12.39
C ASN A 148 -17.27 -3.49 -11.37
N LEU A 149 -17.91 -2.36 -11.07
CA LEU A 149 -17.48 -1.36 -10.10
C LEU A 149 -17.84 -1.75 -8.65
N ASP A 150 -17.89 -3.04 -8.30
CA ASP A 150 -18.27 -3.51 -6.97
C ASP A 150 -17.20 -3.20 -5.91
N ASN A 151 -15.92 -3.15 -6.33
CA ASN A 151 -14.85 -2.74 -5.44
C ASN A 151 -14.97 -1.24 -5.13
N PRO A 152 -15.01 -0.82 -3.84
CA PRO A 152 -15.18 0.58 -3.45
C PRO A 152 -14.12 1.51 -4.06
N TYR A 153 -12.88 1.04 -4.21
CA TYR A 153 -11.81 1.83 -4.83
C TYR A 153 -12.08 2.09 -6.32
N PHE A 154 -12.49 1.06 -7.08
CA PHE A 154 -12.82 1.21 -8.49
C PHE A 154 -13.99 2.18 -8.67
N ARG A 155 -15.05 1.99 -7.88
CA ARG A 155 -16.24 2.85 -7.88
C ARG A 155 -15.89 4.29 -7.58
N THR A 156 -15.17 4.55 -6.47
CA THR A 156 -14.86 5.92 -6.07
C THR A 156 -13.93 6.63 -7.05
N LYS A 157 -13.02 5.92 -7.72
CA LYS A 157 -12.20 6.49 -8.79
C LYS A 157 -13.02 6.82 -10.03
N HIS A 158 -13.95 5.95 -10.42
CA HIS A 158 -14.87 6.21 -11.50
C HIS A 158 -15.79 7.42 -11.18
N ASP A 159 -16.44 7.42 -10.02
CA ASP A 159 -17.36 8.49 -9.61
C ASP A 159 -16.66 9.86 -9.52
N SER A 160 -15.43 9.89 -8.98
CA SER A 160 -14.62 11.11 -8.93
C SER A 160 -14.32 11.67 -10.32
N GLU A 161 -14.03 10.80 -11.27
CA GLU A 161 -13.82 11.20 -12.66
C GLU A 161 -15.13 11.71 -13.30
N GLY A 162 -16.26 11.06 -12.98
CA GLY A 162 -17.59 11.50 -13.41
C GLY A 162 -17.96 12.90 -12.93
N ILE A 163 -17.54 13.29 -11.71
CA ILE A 163 -17.69 14.65 -11.20
C ILE A 163 -16.95 15.66 -12.07
N VAL A 164 -15.68 15.39 -12.36
CA VAL A 164 -14.88 16.30 -13.18
C VAL A 164 -15.47 16.45 -14.58
N ARG A 165 -15.86 15.34 -15.22
CA ARG A 165 -16.47 15.36 -16.56
C ARG A 165 -17.81 16.09 -16.64
N LYS A 166 -18.62 16.02 -15.58
CA LYS A 166 -20.01 16.54 -15.58
C LYS A 166 -20.15 17.88 -14.88
N GLU A 167 -19.38 18.14 -13.84
CA GLU A 167 -19.56 19.30 -12.96
C GLU A 167 -18.47 20.38 -13.15
N CYS A 168 -17.23 20.02 -13.59
CA CYS A 168 -16.14 20.99 -13.72
C CYS A 168 -16.34 21.90 -14.94
N ARG A 169 -16.40 23.21 -14.69
CA ARG A 169 -16.64 24.25 -15.70
C ARG A 169 -15.39 24.92 -16.25
N ILE A 170 -14.25 24.67 -15.60
CA ILE A 170 -12.95 25.14 -16.08
C ILE A 170 -12.31 24.07 -16.95
N PRO A 171 -11.38 24.40 -17.87
CA PRO A 171 -10.65 23.44 -18.66
C PRO A 171 -10.04 22.34 -17.78
N TRP A 172 -10.23 21.07 -18.13
CA TRP A 172 -9.76 19.96 -17.31
C TRP A 172 -9.03 18.90 -18.13
N ARG A 173 -8.17 18.14 -17.45
CA ARG A 173 -7.48 16.95 -17.97
C ARG A 173 -7.49 15.87 -16.90
N ILE A 174 -7.62 14.63 -17.32
CA ILE A 174 -7.66 13.48 -16.44
C ILE A 174 -6.48 12.57 -16.74
N PHE A 175 -5.73 12.20 -15.71
CA PHE A 175 -4.63 11.25 -15.81
C PHE A 175 -5.02 9.95 -15.12
N ARG A 176 -4.88 8.83 -15.81
CA ARG A 176 -5.13 7.48 -15.31
C ARG A 176 -3.81 6.70 -15.23
N PRO A 177 -3.02 6.85 -14.16
CA PRO A 177 -1.83 6.04 -13.97
C PRO A 177 -2.19 4.56 -13.84
N ALA A 178 -1.29 3.69 -14.32
CA ALA A 178 -1.26 2.27 -14.01
C ALA A 178 -0.80 2.04 -12.56
N ILE A 179 -0.39 0.81 -12.22
CA ILE A 179 0.23 0.53 -10.92
C ILE A 179 1.57 1.27 -10.86
N VAL A 180 1.63 2.27 -9.98
CA VAL A 180 2.82 3.12 -9.86
C VAL A 180 3.82 2.47 -8.92
N VAL A 181 5.01 2.19 -9.43
CA VAL A 181 6.14 1.66 -8.69
C VAL A 181 7.16 2.77 -8.37
N GLY A 182 8.22 2.43 -7.61
CA GLY A 182 9.26 3.38 -7.21
C GLY A 182 9.94 4.07 -8.38
N ASP A 183 10.77 5.06 -8.06
CA ASP A 183 11.53 5.84 -9.03
C ASP A 183 12.52 4.94 -9.78
N SER A 184 12.52 4.98 -11.11
CA SER A 184 13.36 4.12 -11.94
C SER A 184 14.86 4.38 -11.80
N ARG A 185 15.24 5.54 -11.29
CA ARG A 185 16.64 5.99 -11.14
C ARG A 185 17.20 5.68 -9.76
N THR A 186 16.36 5.77 -8.72
CA THR A 186 16.77 5.62 -7.31
C THR A 186 16.20 4.38 -6.64
N GLY A 187 15.11 3.81 -7.15
CA GLY A 187 14.34 2.75 -6.49
C GLY A 187 13.41 3.25 -5.40
N GLU A 188 13.46 4.54 -5.06
CA GLU A 188 12.71 5.12 -3.93
C GLU A 188 11.21 4.86 -4.03
N MET A 189 10.63 4.31 -2.98
CA MET A 189 9.21 4.05 -2.80
C MET A 189 8.80 4.35 -1.36
N ASP A 190 7.53 4.73 -1.14
CA ASP A 190 7.08 5.17 0.19
C ASP A 190 6.45 4.05 1.02
N LYS A 191 5.90 3.02 0.37
CA LYS A 191 5.19 1.92 1.04
C LYS A 191 5.21 0.63 0.22
N ILE A 192 4.85 -0.46 0.89
CA ILE A 192 4.69 -1.78 0.25
C ILE A 192 3.26 -1.90 -0.24
N ASP A 193 3.06 -1.86 -1.56
CA ASP A 193 1.78 -2.19 -2.22
C ASP A 193 2.03 -2.78 -3.63
N GLY A 194 0.97 -3.19 -4.33
CA GLY A 194 1.08 -3.75 -5.67
C GLY A 194 2.06 -4.93 -5.76
N PRO A 195 3.03 -4.91 -6.69
CA PRO A 195 3.95 -6.03 -6.90
C PRO A 195 4.90 -6.28 -5.72
N TYR A 196 5.08 -5.32 -4.82
CA TYR A 196 5.99 -5.44 -3.67
C TYR A 196 5.53 -6.45 -2.62
N TYR A 197 4.25 -6.79 -2.59
CA TYR A 197 3.76 -7.89 -1.75
C TYR A 197 4.48 -9.22 -2.03
N PHE A 198 4.93 -9.44 -3.26
CA PHE A 198 5.66 -10.65 -3.63
C PHE A 198 7.15 -10.62 -3.23
N PHE A 199 7.69 -9.47 -2.84
CA PHE A 199 9.12 -9.34 -2.51
C PHE A 199 9.52 -10.22 -1.33
N LYS A 200 8.67 -10.31 -0.31
CA LYS A 200 8.94 -11.19 0.83
C LYS A 200 8.94 -12.67 0.45
N LEU A 201 8.06 -13.07 -0.46
CA LEU A 201 8.06 -14.43 -1.01
C LEU A 201 9.34 -14.70 -1.81
N ILE A 202 9.72 -13.80 -2.69
CA ILE A 202 10.97 -13.91 -3.49
C ILE A 202 12.19 -13.98 -2.57
N GLN A 203 12.23 -13.18 -1.50
CA GLN A 203 13.30 -13.23 -0.51
C GLN A 203 13.39 -14.58 0.21
N LYS A 204 12.24 -15.15 0.62
CA LYS A 204 12.18 -16.50 1.22
C LYS A 204 12.69 -17.55 0.22
N MET A 205 12.26 -17.48 -1.04
CA MET A 205 12.74 -18.40 -2.08
C MET A 205 14.24 -18.31 -2.29
N ARG A 206 14.82 -17.09 -2.34
CA ARG A 206 16.29 -16.87 -2.42
C ARG A 206 17.03 -17.51 -1.26
N ARG A 207 16.46 -17.50 -0.04
CA ARG A 207 17.08 -18.10 1.16
C ARG A 207 17.00 -19.63 1.17
N MET A 208 15.97 -20.23 0.56
CA MET A 208 15.73 -21.67 0.58
C MET A 208 16.34 -22.42 -0.60
N PHE A 209 16.46 -21.77 -1.76
CA PHE A 209 16.85 -22.41 -3.01
C PHE A 209 17.97 -21.64 -3.71
N PRO A 210 18.90 -22.32 -4.37
CA PRO A 210 19.90 -21.65 -5.21
C PRO A 210 19.24 -21.02 -6.44
N SER A 211 19.80 -19.93 -6.93
CA SER A 211 19.22 -19.14 -8.05
C SER A 211 19.06 -19.90 -9.35
N TRP A 212 19.87 -20.94 -9.60
CA TRP A 212 19.79 -21.80 -10.79
C TRP A 212 18.68 -22.83 -10.75
N MET A 213 18.03 -23.05 -9.61
CA MET A 213 16.99 -24.07 -9.44
C MET A 213 15.69 -23.63 -10.11
N PRO A 214 15.15 -24.37 -11.09
CA PRO A 214 13.88 -24.02 -11.69
C PRO A 214 12.74 -24.23 -10.70
N THR A 215 11.82 -23.26 -10.64
CA THR A 215 10.61 -23.37 -9.81
C THR A 215 9.35 -23.41 -10.66
N ILE A 216 8.26 -23.82 -10.04
CA ILE A 216 6.93 -23.82 -10.64
C ILE A 216 6.18 -22.62 -10.10
N GLY A 217 5.54 -21.88 -10.98
CA GLY A 217 4.75 -20.72 -10.63
C GLY A 217 3.41 -20.66 -11.34
N ILE A 218 2.69 -19.58 -11.11
CA ILE A 218 1.39 -19.33 -11.73
C ILE A 218 1.56 -18.24 -12.78
N GLU A 219 1.06 -18.49 -14.00
CA GLU A 219 0.93 -17.45 -15.02
C GLU A 219 -0.42 -16.75 -14.87
N GLY A 220 -0.38 -15.43 -14.84
CA GLY A 220 -1.58 -14.60 -14.79
C GLY A 220 -1.84 -13.85 -16.10
N GLY A 221 -2.76 -12.89 -16.02
CA GLY A 221 -3.03 -11.93 -17.07
C GLY A 221 -1.84 -10.98 -17.33
N ARG A 222 -2.11 -9.91 -18.06
CA ARG A 222 -1.15 -8.81 -18.21
C ARG A 222 -1.32 -7.81 -17.07
N ILE A 223 -0.22 -7.31 -16.56
CA ILE A 223 -0.17 -6.30 -15.52
C ILE A 223 0.57 -5.08 -16.05
N ASN A 224 0.03 -3.91 -15.79
CA ASN A 224 0.64 -2.66 -16.22
C ASN A 224 1.26 -1.97 -15.00
N VAL A 225 2.58 -1.80 -15.02
CA VAL A 225 3.35 -1.11 -13.99
C VAL A 225 4.19 -0.02 -14.62
N VAL A 226 4.25 1.13 -13.98
CA VAL A 226 5.01 2.29 -14.44
C VAL A 226 5.76 2.93 -13.27
N PRO A 227 6.99 3.43 -13.45
CA PRO A 227 7.71 4.10 -12.39
C PRO A 227 7.18 5.52 -12.17
N VAL A 228 7.26 5.99 -10.93
CA VAL A 228 6.71 7.28 -10.51
C VAL A 228 7.33 8.47 -11.25
N ASP A 229 8.60 8.41 -11.59
CA ASP A 229 9.30 9.46 -12.35
C ASP A 229 8.75 9.62 -13.78
N PHE A 230 8.35 8.51 -14.45
CA PHE A 230 7.62 8.58 -15.71
C PHE A 230 6.25 9.25 -15.51
N VAL A 231 5.47 8.81 -14.51
CA VAL A 231 4.13 9.36 -14.23
C VAL A 231 4.21 10.87 -14.01
N VAL A 232 5.13 11.32 -13.17
CA VAL A 232 5.34 12.74 -12.87
C VAL A 232 5.79 13.53 -14.10
N ALA A 233 6.73 12.98 -14.88
CA ALA A 233 7.23 13.65 -16.09
C ALA A 233 6.12 13.77 -17.15
N ALA A 234 5.32 12.72 -17.35
CA ALA A 234 4.21 12.72 -18.29
C ALA A 234 3.11 13.70 -17.87
N MET A 235 2.71 13.69 -16.60
CA MET A 235 1.73 14.62 -16.06
C MET A 235 2.18 16.08 -16.22
N ASP A 236 3.41 16.37 -15.82
CA ASP A 236 3.98 17.72 -15.95
C ASP A 236 4.00 18.18 -17.42
N HIS A 237 4.46 17.33 -18.33
CA HIS A 237 4.51 17.68 -19.75
C HIS A 237 3.12 17.92 -20.34
N ILE A 238 2.20 16.95 -20.17
CA ILE A 238 0.85 17.02 -20.75
C ILE A 238 0.03 18.15 -20.14
N ALA A 239 0.21 18.46 -18.85
CA ALA A 239 -0.49 19.55 -18.18
C ALA A 239 -0.19 20.92 -18.80
N HIS A 240 0.97 21.09 -19.46
CA HIS A 240 1.40 22.35 -20.07
C HIS A 240 1.27 22.38 -21.59
N LEU A 241 0.74 21.32 -22.20
CA LEU A 241 0.44 21.34 -23.65
C LEU A 241 -0.80 22.21 -23.92
N GLU A 242 -0.82 22.85 -25.07
CA GLU A 242 -2.01 23.53 -25.59
C GLU A 242 -2.98 22.51 -26.22
N ASN A 243 -4.29 22.83 -26.21
CA ASN A 243 -5.34 22.09 -26.89
C ASN A 243 -5.55 20.62 -26.43
N GLU A 244 -5.19 20.32 -25.19
CA GLU A 244 -5.40 18.98 -24.60
C GLU A 244 -6.53 18.95 -23.55
N ASP A 245 -7.33 20.01 -23.45
CA ASP A 245 -8.41 20.10 -22.49
C ASP A 245 -9.59 19.18 -22.86
N GLY A 246 -10.25 18.62 -21.84
CA GLY A 246 -11.33 17.66 -22.02
C GLY A 246 -10.85 16.22 -22.32
N ASN A 247 -9.54 16.00 -22.36
CA ASN A 247 -8.96 14.69 -22.65
C ASN A 247 -8.57 13.93 -21.39
N CYS A 248 -8.56 12.59 -21.55
CA CYS A 248 -8.06 11.65 -20.55
C CYS A 248 -6.82 10.94 -21.10
N PHE A 249 -5.84 10.70 -20.24
CA PHE A 249 -4.54 10.13 -20.60
C PHE A 249 -4.24 8.90 -19.73
N HIS A 250 -4.00 7.76 -20.37
CA HIS A 250 -3.56 6.55 -19.70
C HIS A 250 -2.04 6.56 -19.53
N LEU A 251 -1.57 6.84 -18.33
CA LEU A 251 -0.15 6.79 -18.00
C LEU A 251 0.26 5.32 -17.75
N THR A 252 0.35 4.57 -18.83
CA THR A 252 0.54 3.11 -18.84
C THR A 252 1.71 2.71 -19.72
N ASP A 253 2.28 1.53 -19.47
CA ASP A 253 3.21 0.90 -20.40
C ASP A 253 2.44 0.40 -21.64
N PRO A 254 2.80 0.82 -22.86
CA PRO A 254 2.15 0.33 -24.07
C PRO A 254 2.35 -1.17 -24.32
N THR A 255 3.35 -1.78 -23.65
CA THR A 255 3.70 -3.21 -23.78
C THR A 255 3.68 -3.91 -22.42
N PRO A 256 2.50 -3.98 -21.76
CA PRO A 256 2.41 -4.52 -20.41
C PRO A 256 2.85 -5.99 -20.33
N MET A 257 3.63 -6.30 -19.31
CA MET A 257 4.19 -7.65 -19.09
C MET A 257 3.11 -8.62 -18.62
N ARG A 258 3.36 -9.93 -18.80
CA ARG A 258 2.61 -10.95 -18.07
C ARG A 258 3.03 -10.97 -16.59
N VAL A 259 2.12 -11.35 -15.70
CA VAL A 259 2.43 -11.43 -14.26
C VAL A 259 3.63 -12.33 -13.98
N GLY A 260 3.72 -13.49 -14.65
CA GLY A 260 4.86 -14.39 -14.48
C GLY A 260 6.19 -13.78 -14.94
N ASP A 261 6.18 -12.96 -16.01
CA ASP A 261 7.39 -12.25 -16.48
C ASP A 261 7.80 -11.17 -15.50
N LEU A 262 6.83 -10.41 -14.95
CA LEU A 262 7.06 -9.42 -13.91
C LEU A 262 7.74 -10.07 -12.69
N LEU A 263 7.19 -11.17 -12.19
CA LEU A 263 7.74 -11.88 -11.03
C LEU A 263 9.12 -12.44 -11.29
N ASN A 264 9.38 -12.98 -12.49
CA ASN A 264 10.71 -13.43 -12.87
C ASN A 264 11.71 -12.28 -12.99
N THR A 265 11.28 -11.11 -13.45
CA THR A 265 12.13 -9.91 -13.50
C THR A 265 12.56 -9.51 -12.07
N PHE A 266 11.65 -9.53 -11.10
CA PHE A 266 12.02 -9.29 -9.70
C PHE A 266 12.83 -10.44 -9.08
N ALA A 267 12.56 -11.70 -9.46
CA ALA A 267 13.37 -12.83 -9.02
C ALA A 267 14.83 -12.71 -9.49
N ARG A 268 15.07 -12.33 -10.75
CA ARG A 268 16.41 -12.03 -11.27
C ARG A 268 17.08 -10.88 -10.52
N ALA A 269 16.34 -9.79 -10.29
CA ALA A 269 16.82 -8.64 -9.53
C ALA A 269 17.24 -9.01 -8.10
N ALA A 270 16.53 -9.97 -7.50
CA ALA A 270 16.79 -10.49 -6.17
C ALA A 270 17.85 -11.60 -6.11
N HIS A 271 18.37 -12.07 -7.25
CA HIS A 271 19.17 -13.28 -7.35
C HIS A 271 18.45 -14.53 -6.79
N ALA A 272 17.13 -14.59 -6.93
CA ALA A 272 16.27 -15.71 -6.54
C ALA A 272 16.01 -16.65 -7.73
N PRO A 273 15.57 -17.90 -7.49
CA PRO A 273 15.20 -18.82 -8.56
C PRO A 273 13.99 -18.32 -9.35
N GLU A 274 14.04 -18.51 -10.68
CA GLU A 274 12.97 -18.12 -11.59
C GLU A 274 11.93 -19.24 -11.76
N MET A 275 10.71 -18.86 -12.10
CA MET A 275 9.66 -19.80 -12.50
C MET A 275 9.91 -20.27 -13.94
N ALA A 276 10.46 -21.47 -14.09
CA ALA A 276 10.73 -22.10 -15.39
C ALA A 276 9.45 -22.73 -15.99
N LEU A 277 8.58 -23.27 -15.15
CA LEU A 277 7.28 -23.79 -15.55
C LEU A 277 6.19 -22.92 -14.93
N ARG A 278 5.27 -22.42 -15.77
CA ARG A 278 4.17 -21.59 -15.34
C ARG A 278 2.84 -22.23 -15.70
N ILE A 279 2.02 -22.46 -14.68
CA ILE A 279 0.67 -23.00 -14.86
C ILE A 279 -0.28 -21.83 -15.06
N ASN A 280 -0.93 -21.77 -16.22
CA ASN A 280 -1.88 -20.71 -16.50
C ASN A 280 -3.07 -20.81 -15.54
N ALA A 281 -3.27 -19.78 -14.71
CA ALA A 281 -4.38 -19.70 -13.78
C ALA A 281 -5.76 -19.74 -14.49
N ALA A 282 -5.83 -19.36 -15.77
CA ALA A 282 -7.04 -19.50 -16.58
C ALA A 282 -7.43 -20.96 -16.80
N LEU A 283 -6.48 -21.91 -16.77
CA LEU A 283 -6.81 -23.35 -16.83
C LEU A 283 -7.61 -23.81 -15.60
N LEU A 284 -7.50 -23.12 -14.47
CA LEU A 284 -8.38 -23.31 -13.32
C LEU A 284 -9.78 -22.72 -13.54
N GLY A 285 -9.97 -21.91 -14.58
CA GLY A 285 -11.23 -21.28 -14.98
C GLY A 285 -12.28 -22.25 -15.53
N PHE A 286 -11.89 -23.48 -15.92
CA PHE A 286 -12.86 -24.55 -16.26
C PHE A 286 -13.67 -25.02 -15.04
N ILE A 287 -13.22 -24.66 -13.81
CA ILE A 287 -14.02 -24.88 -12.61
C ILE A 287 -15.02 -23.74 -12.50
N PRO A 288 -16.34 -23.99 -12.54
CA PRO A 288 -17.35 -22.95 -12.38
C PRO A 288 -17.07 -22.07 -11.15
N ARG A 289 -17.32 -20.76 -11.24
CA ARG A 289 -17.09 -19.81 -10.13
C ARG A 289 -17.75 -20.26 -8.82
N SER A 290 -18.94 -20.89 -8.91
CA SER A 290 -19.63 -21.47 -7.77
C SER A 290 -18.89 -22.64 -7.12
N MET A 291 -18.35 -23.57 -7.92
CA MET A 291 -17.55 -24.69 -7.41
C MET A 291 -16.21 -24.23 -6.85
N ARG A 292 -15.57 -23.25 -7.50
CA ARG A 292 -14.32 -22.64 -7.02
C ARG A 292 -14.55 -21.92 -5.68
N LYS A 293 -15.63 -21.13 -5.55
CA LYS A 293 -16.04 -20.53 -4.27
C LYS A 293 -16.33 -21.60 -3.22
N ALA A 294 -17.02 -22.69 -3.58
CA ALA A 294 -17.31 -23.79 -2.66
C ALA A 294 -16.04 -24.55 -2.23
N MET A 295 -15.10 -24.79 -3.15
CA MET A 295 -13.83 -25.45 -2.85
C MET A 295 -12.95 -24.60 -1.91
N PHE A 296 -12.88 -23.28 -2.14
CA PHE A 296 -12.17 -22.36 -1.26
C PHE A 296 -12.93 -22.03 0.04
N ALA A 297 -14.23 -22.29 0.09
CA ALA A 297 -15.04 -22.16 1.32
C ALA A 297 -14.87 -23.34 2.28
N LEU A 298 -14.30 -24.47 1.84
CA LEU A 298 -13.98 -25.57 2.72
C LEU A 298 -13.04 -25.10 3.85
N THR A 299 -13.48 -25.29 5.08
CA THR A 299 -12.79 -24.80 6.28
C THR A 299 -11.30 -25.15 6.33
N PRO A 300 -10.84 -26.37 5.97
CA PRO A 300 -9.41 -26.68 5.95
C PRO A 300 -8.64 -25.89 4.88
N VAL A 301 -9.17 -25.79 3.66
CA VAL A 301 -8.55 -25.07 2.54
C VAL A 301 -8.45 -23.58 2.84
N ARG A 302 -9.52 -23.00 3.39
CA ARG A 302 -9.56 -21.60 3.81
C ARG A 302 -8.54 -21.30 4.90
N ARG A 303 -8.39 -22.19 5.91
CA ARG A 303 -7.41 -22.03 6.99
C ARG A 303 -5.97 -22.11 6.47
N ILE A 304 -5.67 -23.08 5.61
CA ILE A 304 -4.34 -23.23 5.01
C ILE A 304 -4.02 -22.02 4.14
N ARG A 305 -4.95 -21.58 3.28
CA ARG A 305 -4.80 -20.38 2.45
C ARG A 305 -4.54 -19.15 3.33
N SER A 306 -5.39 -18.89 4.30
CA SER A 306 -5.28 -17.73 5.20
C SER A 306 -3.97 -17.75 6.00
N ALA A 307 -3.54 -18.91 6.49
CA ALA A 307 -2.27 -19.06 7.19
C ALA A 307 -1.08 -18.76 6.27
N VAL A 308 -1.06 -19.32 5.05
CA VAL A 308 0.00 -19.09 4.07
C VAL A 308 0.01 -17.63 3.62
N MET A 309 -1.15 -17.03 3.32
CA MET A 309 -1.24 -15.61 2.93
C MET A 309 -0.76 -14.71 4.06
N LYS A 310 -1.18 -14.97 5.30
CA LYS A 310 -0.73 -14.22 6.49
C LYS A 310 0.78 -14.38 6.72
N ASP A 311 1.31 -15.60 6.61
CA ASP A 311 2.75 -15.86 6.78
C ASP A 311 3.62 -15.21 5.69
N LEU A 312 3.07 -15.04 4.49
CA LEU A 312 3.70 -14.34 3.37
C LEU A 312 3.44 -12.82 3.39
N GLY A 313 2.54 -12.33 4.26
CA GLY A 313 2.14 -10.92 4.29
C GLY A 313 1.33 -10.48 3.08
N LEU A 314 0.68 -11.42 2.38
CA LEU A 314 -0.11 -11.15 1.17
C LEU A 314 -1.55 -10.80 1.54
N PRO A 315 -2.14 -9.71 0.99
CA PRO A 315 -3.56 -9.42 1.11
C PRO A 315 -4.41 -10.51 0.44
N ASP A 316 -5.58 -10.79 1.00
CA ASP A 316 -6.50 -11.79 0.45
C ASP A 316 -6.94 -11.50 -0.99
N ASP A 317 -7.03 -10.21 -1.35
CA ASP A 317 -7.52 -9.71 -2.65
C ASP A 317 -6.44 -9.68 -3.75
N ILE A 318 -5.17 -10.01 -3.41
CA ILE A 318 -4.07 -9.88 -4.39
C ILE A 318 -4.27 -10.75 -5.63
N LEU A 319 -4.99 -11.86 -5.49
CA LEU A 319 -5.28 -12.77 -6.60
C LEU A 319 -6.23 -12.17 -7.64
N ASP A 320 -7.05 -11.19 -7.26
CA ASP A 320 -7.96 -10.51 -8.18
C ASP A 320 -7.18 -9.57 -9.12
N PHE A 321 -6.04 -9.05 -8.67
CA PHE A 321 -5.15 -8.23 -9.49
C PHE A 321 -4.24 -9.06 -10.41
N VAL A 322 -4.04 -10.35 -10.13
CA VAL A 322 -3.21 -11.25 -10.98
C VAL A 322 -3.88 -11.55 -12.32
N ASN A 323 -5.21 -11.52 -12.39
CA ASN A 323 -5.99 -11.80 -13.60
C ASN A 323 -6.87 -10.60 -14.01
N TYR A 324 -6.32 -9.40 -14.01
CA TYR A 324 -7.04 -8.21 -14.44
C TYR A 324 -7.43 -8.33 -15.92
N PRO A 325 -8.73 -8.27 -16.27
CA PRO A 325 -9.19 -8.59 -17.64
C PRO A 325 -8.97 -7.47 -18.63
N THR A 326 -8.80 -6.23 -18.13
CA THR A 326 -8.76 -5.02 -18.93
C THR A 326 -7.35 -4.78 -19.48
N ARG A 327 -7.28 -4.46 -20.75
CA ARG A 327 -6.10 -3.89 -21.42
C ARG A 327 -6.34 -2.40 -21.64
N PHE A 328 -5.30 -1.60 -21.55
CA PHE A 328 -5.41 -0.15 -21.65
C PHE A 328 -4.71 0.35 -22.92
N ASP A 329 -5.45 1.10 -23.73
CA ASP A 329 -4.90 1.85 -24.86
C ASP A 329 -4.28 3.14 -24.32
N CYS A 330 -3.14 3.55 -24.83
CA CYS A 330 -2.45 4.79 -24.45
C CYS A 330 -1.99 5.60 -25.65
N ARG A 331 -2.70 5.51 -26.79
CA ARG A 331 -2.30 6.20 -28.03
C ARG A 331 -2.35 7.72 -27.91
N GLU A 332 -3.34 8.27 -27.19
CA GLU A 332 -3.42 9.71 -26.95
C GLU A 332 -2.28 10.18 -26.04
N THR A 333 -1.96 9.42 -25.00
CA THR A 333 -0.78 9.68 -24.17
C THR A 333 0.50 9.64 -24.99
N GLN A 334 0.68 8.61 -25.83
CA GLN A 334 1.85 8.50 -26.71
C GLN A 334 1.94 9.67 -27.72
N ARG A 335 0.79 10.09 -28.27
CA ARG A 335 0.70 11.27 -29.15
C ARG A 335 1.16 12.53 -28.40
N ALA A 336 0.63 12.76 -27.21
CA ALA A 336 0.94 13.94 -26.38
C ALA A 336 2.42 13.95 -25.95
N LEU A 337 3.02 12.80 -25.70
CA LEU A 337 4.43 12.68 -25.32
C LEU A 337 5.41 12.64 -26.51
N LYS A 338 4.91 12.64 -27.75
CA LYS A 338 5.77 12.55 -28.94
C LYS A 338 6.76 13.71 -29.01
N GLY A 339 8.03 13.40 -29.12
CA GLY A 339 9.11 14.39 -29.19
C GLY A 339 9.60 14.95 -27.85
N SER A 340 8.94 14.60 -26.73
CA SER A 340 9.35 15.04 -25.39
C SER A 340 10.55 14.27 -24.81
N GLY A 341 10.84 13.08 -25.35
CA GLY A 341 11.81 12.14 -24.76
C GLY A 341 11.28 11.39 -23.53
N ILE A 342 10.02 11.59 -23.13
CA ILE A 342 9.38 10.91 -22.00
C ILE A 342 8.79 9.58 -22.47
N ALA A 343 9.29 8.48 -21.91
CA ALA A 343 8.81 7.14 -22.21
C ALA A 343 8.91 6.25 -20.95
N VAL A 344 8.11 5.18 -20.91
CA VAL A 344 8.21 4.19 -19.84
C VAL A 344 9.52 3.41 -20.01
N PRO A 345 10.45 3.42 -19.06
CA PRO A 345 11.66 2.63 -19.14
C PRO A 345 11.32 1.13 -18.97
N PRO A 346 12.03 0.22 -19.66
CA PRO A 346 11.85 -1.21 -19.47
C PRO A 346 12.10 -1.61 -18.00
N LEU A 347 11.21 -2.41 -17.41
CA LEU A 347 11.30 -2.82 -16.00
C LEU A 347 12.63 -3.51 -15.68
N ASP A 348 13.16 -4.34 -16.58
CA ASP A 348 14.45 -5.01 -16.41
C ASP A 348 15.61 -4.05 -16.13
N SER A 349 15.52 -2.81 -16.62
CA SER A 349 16.57 -1.81 -16.45
C SER A 349 16.65 -1.24 -15.03
N TYR A 350 15.56 -1.31 -14.24
CA TYR A 350 15.49 -0.69 -12.92
C TYR A 350 14.92 -1.59 -11.81
N ALA A 351 14.44 -2.79 -12.11
CA ALA A 351 13.88 -3.72 -11.12
C ALA A 351 14.84 -3.99 -9.94
N TRP A 352 16.15 -4.06 -10.24
CA TRP A 352 17.18 -4.25 -9.21
C TRP A 352 17.27 -3.07 -8.24
N ARG A 353 17.01 -1.81 -8.68
CA ARG A 353 16.97 -0.64 -7.80
C ARG A 353 15.77 -0.68 -6.87
N LEU A 354 14.60 -1.10 -7.40
CA LEU A 354 13.39 -1.29 -6.59
C LEU A 354 13.62 -2.36 -5.52
N TRP A 355 14.26 -3.48 -5.90
CA TRP A 355 14.60 -4.54 -4.97
C TRP A 355 15.57 -4.06 -3.89
N ASP A 356 16.68 -3.43 -4.29
CA ASP A 356 17.72 -2.94 -3.37
C ASP A 356 17.15 -1.90 -2.38
N TYR A 357 16.32 -0.97 -2.88
CA TYR A 357 15.67 0.02 -2.02
C TYR A 357 14.74 -0.64 -1.00
N TRP A 358 13.90 -1.57 -1.44
CA TRP A 358 13.01 -2.30 -0.56
C TRP A 358 13.78 -3.09 0.50
N GLU A 359 14.81 -3.81 0.12
CA GLU A 359 15.60 -4.65 1.03
C GLU A 359 16.32 -3.82 2.10
N ARG A 360 16.72 -2.59 1.78
CA ARG A 360 17.42 -1.69 2.70
C ARG A 360 16.52 -0.83 3.57
N HIS A 361 15.30 -0.49 3.10
CA HIS A 361 14.48 0.52 3.75
C HIS A 361 13.09 0.03 4.16
N LEU A 362 12.53 -0.97 3.51
CA LEU A 362 11.15 -1.38 3.69
C LEU A 362 10.96 -2.86 4.04
N ASP A 363 12.02 -3.67 4.04
CA ASP A 363 11.90 -5.08 4.46
C ASP A 363 11.38 -5.13 5.91
N PRO A 364 10.21 -5.76 6.17
CA PRO A 364 9.68 -5.88 7.52
C PRO A 364 10.66 -6.48 8.52
N ASP A 365 11.61 -7.32 8.07
CA ASP A 365 12.64 -7.90 8.95
C ASP A 365 13.59 -6.85 9.56
N LEU A 366 13.71 -5.67 8.98
CA LEU A 366 14.50 -4.55 9.50
C LEU A 366 13.91 -3.97 10.78
N PHE A 367 12.59 -4.08 10.95
CA PHE A 367 11.84 -3.49 12.04
C PHE A 367 11.47 -4.49 13.14
N ILE A 368 11.90 -5.77 12.99
CA ILE A 368 11.69 -6.78 14.01
C ILE A 368 12.68 -6.50 15.17
N ASP A 369 12.12 -6.18 16.33
CA ASP A 369 12.91 -6.18 17.56
C ASP A 369 13.32 -7.62 17.91
N ARG A 370 14.60 -7.94 17.70
CA ARG A 370 15.17 -9.27 17.96
C ARG A 370 15.67 -9.44 19.39
N THR A 371 15.50 -8.43 20.25
CA THR A 371 15.78 -8.58 21.68
C THR A 371 14.78 -9.56 22.30
N LEU A 372 15.14 -10.14 23.45
CA LEU A 372 14.22 -11.00 24.18
C LEU A 372 12.90 -10.27 24.45
N ARG A 373 12.98 -9.00 24.83
CA ARG A 373 11.81 -8.16 25.09
C ARG A 373 10.92 -8.05 23.86
N GLY A 374 11.44 -7.66 22.72
CA GLY A 374 10.66 -7.53 21.48
C GLY A 374 10.02 -8.85 21.01
N GLN A 375 10.60 -9.99 21.41
CA GLN A 375 10.06 -11.30 21.04
C GLN A 375 8.98 -11.81 21.98
N VAL A 376 8.93 -11.38 23.25
CA VAL A 376 8.05 -11.94 24.28
C VAL A 376 7.11 -10.94 24.92
N GLU A 377 7.32 -9.63 24.79
CA GLU A 377 6.49 -8.58 25.41
C GLU A 377 5.02 -8.73 24.99
N GLY A 378 4.13 -8.81 25.99
CA GLY A 378 2.71 -8.99 25.80
C GLY A 378 2.26 -10.39 25.35
N LYS A 379 3.19 -11.34 25.08
CA LYS A 379 2.85 -12.72 24.73
C LYS A 379 2.65 -13.59 25.95
N VAL A 380 1.73 -14.54 25.86
CA VAL A 380 1.51 -15.56 26.85
C VAL A 380 2.56 -16.66 26.72
N VAL A 381 3.50 -16.71 27.66
CA VAL A 381 4.61 -17.65 27.63
C VAL A 381 4.45 -18.67 28.77
N LEU A 382 4.35 -19.94 28.42
CA LEU A 382 4.26 -21.05 29.35
C LEU A 382 5.60 -21.75 29.53
N VAL A 383 6.06 -21.86 30.77
CA VAL A 383 7.25 -22.66 31.12
C VAL A 383 6.84 -23.79 32.06
N THR A 384 7.03 -25.03 31.64
CA THR A 384 6.83 -26.18 32.52
C THR A 384 7.99 -26.36 33.50
N GLY A 385 7.69 -26.72 34.75
CA GLY A 385 8.71 -26.89 35.77
C GLY A 385 9.33 -25.58 36.30
N GLY A 386 8.60 -24.46 36.25
CA GLY A 386 9.10 -23.15 36.68
C GLY A 386 9.13 -22.94 38.20
N SER A 387 8.83 -23.96 39.03
CA SER A 387 8.95 -23.87 40.46
C SER A 387 10.39 -23.88 41.01
N SER A 388 11.36 -24.32 40.21
CA SER A 388 12.76 -24.36 40.63
C SER A 388 13.74 -24.37 39.46
N GLY A 389 15.06 -24.25 39.76
CA GLY A 389 16.14 -24.48 38.81
C GLY A 389 16.08 -23.67 37.52
N ILE A 390 16.30 -24.34 36.39
CA ILE A 390 16.36 -23.73 35.05
C ILE A 390 14.98 -23.12 34.67
N GLY A 391 13.89 -23.84 34.91
CA GLY A 391 12.54 -23.35 34.60
C GLY A 391 12.20 -22.04 35.33
N LYS A 392 12.53 -21.95 36.62
CA LYS A 392 12.35 -20.72 37.40
C LYS A 392 13.20 -19.57 36.88
N ALA A 393 14.47 -19.82 36.54
CA ALA A 393 15.36 -18.79 35.98
C ALA A 393 14.88 -18.31 34.60
N THR A 394 14.39 -19.25 33.78
CA THR A 394 13.83 -18.95 32.44
C THR A 394 12.61 -18.08 32.56
N ILE A 395 11.58 -18.51 33.35
CA ILE A 395 10.34 -17.73 33.46
C ILE A 395 10.56 -16.35 34.09
N ARG A 396 11.55 -16.19 34.97
CA ARG A 396 11.94 -14.89 35.50
C ARG A 396 12.43 -13.94 34.41
N LYS A 397 13.37 -14.38 33.57
CA LYS A 397 13.88 -13.57 32.46
C LYS A 397 12.79 -13.20 31.47
N LEU A 398 11.84 -14.10 31.21
CA LEU A 398 10.70 -13.84 30.33
C LEU A 398 9.74 -12.81 30.95
N ALA A 399 9.46 -12.91 32.25
CA ALA A 399 8.65 -11.94 32.95
C ALA A 399 9.31 -10.53 33.00
N GLU A 400 10.63 -10.47 33.25
CA GLU A 400 11.43 -9.23 33.21
C GLU A 400 11.43 -8.60 31.81
N ALA A 401 11.29 -9.41 30.77
CA ALA A 401 11.18 -8.98 29.38
C ALA A 401 9.75 -8.58 28.97
N GLY A 402 8.78 -8.60 29.88
CA GLY A 402 7.41 -8.13 29.63
C GLY A 402 6.44 -9.20 29.12
N ALA A 403 6.80 -10.50 29.22
CA ALA A 403 5.88 -11.58 28.90
C ALA A 403 4.76 -11.71 29.94
N ILE A 404 3.59 -12.19 29.51
CA ILE A 404 2.57 -12.74 30.40
C ILE A 404 3.05 -14.13 30.81
N ALA A 405 3.79 -14.16 31.94
CA ALA A 405 4.52 -15.34 32.37
C ALA A 405 3.58 -16.34 33.07
N VAL A 406 3.52 -17.55 32.56
CA VAL A 406 2.72 -18.66 33.11
C VAL A 406 3.65 -19.84 33.41
N THR A 407 3.50 -20.46 34.56
CA THR A 407 4.24 -21.68 34.87
C THR A 407 3.38 -22.75 35.53
N ILE A 408 3.71 -24.01 35.20
CA ILE A 408 3.07 -25.18 35.78
C ILE A 408 4.12 -26.10 36.42
N ALA A 409 3.76 -26.69 37.53
CA ALA A 409 4.53 -27.74 38.20
C ALA A 409 3.58 -28.55 39.10
N ARG A 410 4.04 -29.71 39.60
CA ARG A 410 3.22 -30.59 40.45
C ARG A 410 3.05 -30.03 41.90
N ASP A 411 4.08 -29.36 42.39
CA ASP A 411 4.11 -28.88 43.78
C ASP A 411 3.50 -27.48 43.89
N ALA A 412 2.27 -27.42 44.41
CA ALA A 412 1.53 -26.19 44.64
C ALA A 412 2.19 -25.25 45.65
N GLN A 413 2.88 -25.79 46.67
CA GLN A 413 3.54 -24.98 47.73
C GLN A 413 4.78 -24.29 47.14
N ALA A 414 5.57 -25.03 46.33
CA ALA A 414 6.74 -24.49 45.61
C ALA A 414 6.31 -23.40 44.61
N LEU A 415 5.23 -23.60 43.88
CA LEU A 415 4.67 -22.59 42.96
C LEU A 415 4.24 -21.32 43.68
N GLU A 416 3.57 -21.43 44.81
CA GLU A 416 3.15 -20.28 45.63
C GLU A 416 4.35 -19.51 46.20
N ALA A 417 5.41 -20.22 46.60
CA ALA A 417 6.63 -19.57 47.06
C ALA A 417 7.29 -18.75 45.94
N VAL A 418 7.36 -19.31 44.70
CA VAL A 418 7.91 -18.61 43.53
C VAL A 418 7.01 -17.44 43.13
N ARG A 419 5.69 -17.57 43.18
CA ARG A 419 4.76 -16.48 42.89
C ARG A 419 4.98 -15.27 43.82
N LYS A 420 5.11 -15.51 45.11
CA LYS A 420 5.44 -14.47 46.10
C LYS A 420 6.78 -13.79 45.87
N GLU A 421 7.80 -14.59 45.48
CA GLU A 421 9.11 -14.05 45.14
C GLU A 421 9.04 -13.11 43.94
N PHE A 422 8.27 -13.47 42.87
CA PHE A 422 8.07 -12.61 41.71
C PHE A 422 7.30 -11.33 42.10
N GLU A 423 6.24 -11.45 42.88
CA GLU A 423 5.49 -10.29 43.36
C GLU A 423 6.38 -9.31 44.17
N SER A 424 7.27 -9.83 45.02
CA SER A 424 8.23 -9.00 45.76
C SER A 424 9.21 -8.27 44.85
N ALA A 425 9.45 -8.80 43.66
CA ALA A 425 10.28 -8.19 42.62
C ALA A 425 9.47 -7.30 41.64
N GLY A 426 8.17 -7.07 41.90
CA GLY A 426 7.31 -6.30 41.02
C GLY A 426 6.91 -7.01 39.73
N LEU A 427 7.12 -8.33 39.64
CA LEU A 427 6.81 -9.15 38.46
C LEU A 427 5.49 -9.91 38.71
N ARG A 428 4.73 -10.11 37.62
CA ARG A 428 3.51 -10.93 37.65
C ARG A 428 3.83 -12.33 37.15
N LEU A 429 3.41 -13.36 37.91
CA LEU A 429 3.55 -14.75 37.52
C LEU A 429 2.21 -15.48 37.76
N ILE A 430 1.74 -16.16 36.73
CA ILE A 430 0.56 -17.02 36.78
C ILE A 430 1.06 -18.46 37.03
N THR A 431 0.49 -19.12 38.06
CA THR A 431 0.93 -20.45 38.47
C THR A 431 -0.23 -21.42 38.57
N HIS A 432 -0.05 -22.64 38.06
CA HIS A 432 -1.02 -23.72 38.18
C HIS A 432 -0.36 -25.04 38.56
N ALA A 433 -0.97 -25.77 39.52
CA ALA A 433 -0.50 -27.09 39.88
C ALA A 433 -1.04 -28.08 38.85
N VAL A 434 -0.13 -28.60 38.00
CA VAL A 434 -0.46 -29.56 36.94
C VAL A 434 0.64 -30.62 36.86
N ASP A 435 0.25 -31.88 36.81
CA ASP A 435 1.17 -32.95 36.44
C ASP A 435 1.13 -33.15 34.92
N VAL A 436 2.24 -32.85 34.25
CA VAL A 436 2.35 -32.97 32.79
C VAL A 436 2.28 -34.42 32.29
N ALA A 437 2.39 -35.42 33.20
CA ALA A 437 2.15 -36.83 32.89
C ALA A 437 0.67 -37.21 32.91
N ASP A 438 -0.20 -36.37 33.48
CA ASP A 438 -1.64 -36.57 33.53
C ASP A 438 -2.33 -35.81 32.37
N THR A 439 -2.81 -36.57 31.39
CA THR A 439 -3.47 -36.00 30.21
C THR A 439 -4.72 -35.21 30.56
N GLN A 440 -5.51 -35.63 31.55
CA GLN A 440 -6.74 -34.91 31.91
C GLN A 440 -6.44 -33.55 32.55
N GLN A 441 -5.40 -33.47 33.39
CA GLN A 441 -4.96 -32.21 33.95
C GLN A 441 -4.41 -31.28 32.86
N CYS A 442 -3.66 -31.82 31.90
CA CYS A 442 -3.15 -31.04 30.77
C CYS A 442 -4.30 -30.47 29.91
N GLU A 443 -5.31 -31.29 29.58
CA GLU A 443 -6.47 -30.84 28.79
C GLU A 443 -7.28 -29.75 29.53
N ALA A 444 -7.51 -29.94 30.82
CA ALA A 444 -8.20 -28.94 31.65
C ALA A 444 -7.43 -27.62 31.71
N PHE A 445 -6.11 -27.68 31.84
CA PHE A 445 -5.25 -26.51 31.85
C PHE A 445 -5.24 -25.79 30.48
N VAL A 446 -5.15 -26.53 29.39
CA VAL A 446 -5.21 -25.92 28.01
C VAL A 446 -6.56 -25.24 27.79
N LYS A 447 -7.65 -25.85 28.23
CA LYS A 447 -8.99 -25.23 28.17
C LYS A 447 -9.03 -23.92 28.96
N PHE A 448 -8.54 -23.92 30.20
CA PHE A 448 -8.42 -22.73 31.04
C PHE A 448 -7.60 -21.62 30.32
N MET A 449 -6.42 -21.96 29.76
CA MET A 449 -5.57 -20.99 29.07
C MET A 449 -6.26 -20.37 27.85
N ASN A 450 -7.04 -21.17 27.12
CA ASN A 450 -7.81 -20.65 25.98
C ASN A 450 -8.93 -19.70 26.40
N GLU A 451 -9.63 -20.03 27.48
CA GLU A 451 -10.76 -19.22 27.98
C GLU A 451 -10.31 -17.91 28.64
N GLU A 452 -9.26 -17.94 29.46
CA GLU A 452 -8.82 -16.77 30.25
C GLU A 452 -7.76 -15.90 29.55
N HIS A 453 -6.94 -16.51 28.66
CA HIS A 453 -5.78 -15.83 28.07
C HIS A 453 -5.75 -15.90 26.54
N GLY A 454 -6.73 -16.51 25.89
CA GLY A 454 -6.76 -16.68 24.44
C GLY A 454 -5.76 -17.71 23.90
N GLY A 455 -5.11 -18.47 24.81
CA GLY A 455 -4.15 -19.52 24.47
C GLY A 455 -2.72 -19.25 24.96
N VAL A 456 -1.79 -20.02 24.46
CA VAL A 456 -0.35 -19.90 24.75
C VAL A 456 0.38 -19.57 23.44
N ASP A 457 1.13 -18.48 23.42
CA ASP A 457 1.90 -18.04 22.25
C ASP A 457 3.25 -18.78 22.15
N ILE A 458 3.89 -19.06 23.28
CA ILE A 458 5.23 -19.70 23.39
C ILE A 458 5.22 -20.73 24.52
N LEU A 459 5.68 -21.95 24.21
CA LEU A 459 5.90 -23.04 25.15
C LEU A 459 7.38 -23.42 25.17
#